data_ff432495aa8d13f2d11e4995d515baf2
#
_entry.id   ff432495aa8d13f2d11e4995d515baf2
#
_cell.length_a   1.000
_cell.length_b   1.000
_cell.length_c   1.000
_cell.angle_alpha   90.00
_cell.angle_beta   90.00
_cell.angle_gamma   90.00
#
_symmetry.space_group_name_H-M   'P 1'
#
loop_
_entity.id
_entity.type
_entity.pdbx_description
1 polymer ?
#
loop_
_entity_poly.entity_id
_entity_poly.type
_entity_poly.pdbx_seq_one_letter_code
_entity_poly.pdbx_strand_id
1 'polypeptide(L)'
;MSIIINVHARQIFDSRGNPTVEVDVITENGILGRAAVPSGASTGEHEAVELRDGGSAYMGKAVGKAVDNVNTIIAQEIVGSSVFEQEQLDQLMIDLDGTSNKSKLGANAILGVSLAVAKAAANELGLPLYRYIGGVSAKTLPVPMMNIINGGSHSDAPIAFQEFMVMPSGAKSFSHALQMGTEIFHHLKKVLHDRGLSTAVGDEGGFAPVLDGTEDALDTIIKAIGNAGYKAGEEVMIALDCAAAEFYKDGVYDYTLFEGDKGVKRSSEEQASYLAELASKYPIVSIEDGMDENDWEGWKSLTEKAGDQVQLVGDDLFVTNVERLSQGIEKGIANSILIKVNQIGTLSETIAAVDMAHRAGYTSVMSHRSGETEDNTIADLAVALNTGQIKTGSASRSDRMAKYNQLLRIEEELDALAYFPGKNAFKH
;
A
#
# COMPACT_ATOMS: atom_id res chain seq x y z
N MET A 1 -17.97 28.05 -10.76
CA MET A 1 -18.22 26.64 -10.43
C MET A 1 -17.88 25.87 -11.68
N SER A 2 -17.16 24.76 -11.61
CA SER A 2 -16.97 23.88 -12.76
C SER A 2 -17.83 22.64 -12.58
N ILE A 3 -18.65 22.33 -13.59
CA ILE A 3 -19.68 21.29 -13.54
C ILE A 3 -19.17 20.07 -14.28
N ILE A 4 -19.41 18.88 -13.73
CA ILE A 4 -19.16 17.61 -14.41
C ILE A 4 -20.18 17.45 -15.54
N ILE A 5 -19.69 17.30 -16.77
CA ILE A 5 -20.56 17.09 -17.95
C ILE A 5 -20.50 15.67 -18.50
N ASN A 6 -19.47 14.91 -18.15
CA ASN A 6 -19.36 13.52 -18.59
C ASN A 6 -18.55 12.70 -17.59
N VAL A 7 -18.99 11.44 -17.41
CA VAL A 7 -18.26 10.41 -16.67
C VAL A 7 -18.28 9.16 -17.53
N HIS A 8 -17.10 8.59 -17.79
CA HIS A 8 -16.95 7.42 -18.63
C HIS A 8 -15.93 6.44 -18.08
N ALA A 9 -16.35 5.22 -17.85
CA ALA A 9 -15.47 4.14 -17.45
C ALA A 9 -15.17 3.19 -18.60
N ARG A 10 -14.00 2.55 -18.53
CA ARG A 10 -13.58 1.46 -19.40
C ARG A 10 -12.81 0.41 -18.63
N GLN A 11 -12.75 -0.78 -19.21
CA GLN A 11 -11.84 -1.82 -18.76
C GLN A 11 -10.45 -1.56 -19.35
N ILE A 12 -9.44 -1.63 -18.50
CA ILE A 12 -8.02 -1.67 -18.88
C ILE A 12 -7.38 -2.90 -18.22
N PHE A 13 -6.05 -3.04 -18.28
CA PHE A 13 -5.34 -4.15 -17.66
C PHE A 13 -4.36 -3.67 -16.59
N ASP A 14 -4.28 -4.43 -15.50
CA ASP A 14 -3.29 -4.23 -14.45
C ASP A 14 -1.92 -4.84 -14.81
N SER A 15 -0.93 -4.67 -13.93
CA SER A 15 0.43 -5.18 -14.09
C SER A 15 0.55 -6.71 -14.13
N ARG A 16 -0.51 -7.42 -13.75
CA ARG A 16 -0.61 -8.88 -13.83
C ARG A 16 -1.38 -9.36 -15.06
N GLY A 17 -1.84 -8.44 -15.93
CA GLY A 17 -2.65 -8.75 -17.09
C GLY A 17 -4.11 -9.08 -16.74
N ASN A 18 -4.59 -8.74 -15.55
CA ASN A 18 -6.00 -8.87 -15.19
C ASN A 18 -6.75 -7.57 -15.51
N PRO A 19 -8.04 -7.66 -15.89
CA PRO A 19 -8.89 -6.49 -16.06
C PRO A 19 -9.00 -5.63 -14.79
N THR A 20 -9.02 -4.31 -14.97
CA THR A 20 -9.37 -3.33 -13.94
C THR A 20 -10.13 -2.15 -14.55
N VAL A 21 -10.61 -1.24 -13.70
CA VAL A 21 -11.44 -0.10 -14.09
C VAL A 21 -10.58 1.15 -14.25
N GLU A 22 -10.79 1.89 -15.36
CA GLU A 22 -10.31 3.26 -15.52
C GLU A 22 -11.50 4.18 -15.77
N VAL A 23 -11.51 5.35 -15.14
CA VAL A 23 -12.59 6.35 -15.24
C VAL A 23 -12.05 7.69 -15.70
N ASP A 24 -12.77 8.30 -16.63
CA ASP A 24 -12.63 9.68 -17.07
C ASP A 24 -13.78 10.53 -16.52
N VAL A 25 -13.47 11.67 -15.92
CA VAL A 25 -14.40 12.73 -15.58
C VAL A 25 -14.04 13.96 -16.38
N ILE A 26 -15.02 14.55 -17.09
CA ILE A 26 -14.84 15.74 -17.92
C ILE A 26 -15.72 16.86 -17.39
N THR A 27 -15.14 18.04 -17.20
CA THR A 27 -15.85 19.25 -16.77
C THR A 27 -16.37 20.07 -17.95
N GLU A 28 -17.26 21.03 -17.69
CA GLU A 28 -17.80 21.95 -18.70
C GLU A 28 -16.72 22.78 -19.43
N ASN A 29 -15.56 22.97 -18.81
CA ASN A 29 -14.40 23.63 -19.42
C ASN A 29 -13.55 22.70 -20.26
N GLY A 30 -13.94 21.43 -20.43
CA GLY A 30 -13.21 20.41 -21.18
C GLY A 30 -12.01 19.84 -20.43
N ILE A 31 -11.90 20.06 -19.13
CA ILE A 31 -10.82 19.55 -18.29
C ILE A 31 -11.09 18.07 -17.96
N LEU A 32 -10.07 17.25 -18.15
CA LEU A 32 -10.08 15.80 -17.92
C LEU A 32 -9.43 15.46 -16.58
N GLY A 33 -10.11 14.66 -15.78
CA GLY A 33 -9.53 13.85 -14.69
C GLY A 33 -9.63 12.38 -15.06
N ARG A 34 -8.51 11.65 -14.98
CA ARG A 34 -8.44 10.20 -15.28
C ARG A 34 -7.81 9.45 -14.13
N ALA A 35 -8.45 8.37 -13.70
CA ALA A 35 -7.91 7.50 -12.66
C ALA A 35 -8.12 6.02 -13.01
N ALA A 36 -7.11 5.21 -12.74
CA ALA A 36 -7.17 3.76 -12.83
C ALA A 36 -7.12 3.14 -11.42
N VAL A 37 -7.89 2.08 -11.22
CA VAL A 37 -8.06 1.44 -9.90
C VAL A 37 -7.10 0.26 -9.76
N PRO A 38 -6.34 0.16 -8.66
CA PRO A 38 -5.52 -1.01 -8.37
C PRO A 38 -6.36 -2.20 -7.92
N SER A 39 -5.76 -3.41 -7.96
CA SER A 39 -6.41 -4.67 -7.60
C SER A 39 -5.53 -5.53 -6.70
N GLY A 40 -6.07 -6.07 -5.61
CA GLY A 40 -5.35 -6.99 -4.72
C GLY A 40 -5.18 -8.40 -5.28
N ALA A 41 -4.16 -9.13 -4.82
CA ALA A 41 -4.04 -10.58 -4.99
C ALA A 41 -4.67 -11.32 -3.81
N SER A 42 -4.21 -11.04 -2.61
CA SER A 42 -4.86 -11.35 -1.35
C SER A 42 -5.77 -10.19 -0.95
N THR A 43 -6.90 -10.46 -0.33
CA THR A 43 -7.84 -9.46 0.14
C THR A 43 -8.24 -9.81 1.56
N GLY A 44 -8.14 -8.85 2.48
CA GLY A 44 -8.63 -9.00 3.85
C GLY A 44 -10.15 -9.25 3.87
N GLU A 45 -10.62 -10.02 4.83
CA GLU A 45 -12.04 -10.40 4.96
C GLU A 45 -12.98 -9.19 5.01
N HIS A 46 -12.48 -8.06 5.51
CA HIS A 46 -13.27 -6.85 5.76
C HIS A 46 -13.09 -5.75 4.71
N GLU A 47 -12.39 -6.01 3.60
CA GLU A 47 -12.25 -5.05 2.51
C GLU A 47 -13.58 -4.76 1.80
N ALA A 48 -13.71 -3.56 1.26
CA ALA A 48 -14.80 -3.25 0.32
C ALA A 48 -14.68 -4.10 -0.95
N VAL A 49 -15.82 -4.47 -1.53
CA VAL A 49 -15.89 -5.46 -2.59
C VAL A 49 -15.37 -4.91 -3.92
N GLU A 50 -14.31 -5.50 -4.44
CA GLU A 50 -13.94 -5.35 -5.85
C GLU A 50 -14.92 -6.14 -6.71
N LEU A 51 -15.79 -5.45 -7.46
CA LEU A 51 -16.83 -6.10 -8.25
C LEU A 51 -16.22 -6.75 -9.50
N ARG A 52 -16.34 -8.06 -9.58
CA ARG A 52 -15.95 -8.89 -10.71
C ARG A 52 -17.16 -9.54 -11.35
N ASP A 53 -17.12 -9.75 -12.68
CA ASP A 53 -18.27 -10.29 -13.43
C ASP A 53 -18.53 -11.77 -13.11
N GLY A 54 -17.49 -12.52 -12.73
CA GLY A 54 -17.54 -13.96 -12.65
C GLY A 54 -17.60 -14.60 -14.05
N GLY A 55 -18.05 -15.85 -14.11
CA GLY A 55 -18.16 -16.58 -15.38
C GLY A 55 -16.81 -16.98 -15.98
N SER A 56 -16.74 -17.14 -17.32
CA SER A 56 -15.55 -17.66 -18.00
C SER A 56 -14.63 -16.58 -18.56
N ALA A 57 -15.15 -15.38 -18.84
CA ALA A 57 -14.36 -14.30 -19.41
C ALA A 57 -13.25 -13.88 -18.43
N TYR A 58 -12.00 -13.79 -18.91
CA TYR A 58 -10.84 -13.49 -18.09
C TYR A 58 -10.74 -14.34 -16.80
N MET A 59 -11.16 -15.61 -16.90
CA MET A 59 -11.20 -16.53 -15.75
C MET A 59 -12.03 -16.01 -14.57
N GLY A 60 -13.13 -15.30 -14.86
CA GLY A 60 -14.03 -14.69 -13.88
C GLY A 60 -13.62 -13.30 -13.41
N LYS A 61 -12.50 -12.77 -13.89
CA LYS A 61 -11.92 -11.49 -13.42
C LYS A 61 -12.33 -10.26 -14.23
N ALA A 62 -13.25 -10.39 -15.22
CA ALA A 62 -13.76 -9.24 -15.96
C ALA A 62 -14.45 -8.21 -15.04
N VAL A 63 -14.46 -6.94 -15.45
CA VAL A 63 -15.01 -5.82 -14.66
C VAL A 63 -16.15 -5.09 -15.41
N GLY A 64 -16.80 -5.76 -16.36
CA GLY A 64 -17.88 -5.18 -17.16
C GLY A 64 -19.02 -4.62 -16.33
N LYS A 65 -19.46 -5.32 -15.26
CA LYS A 65 -20.50 -4.83 -14.34
C LYS A 65 -20.09 -3.54 -13.65
N ALA A 66 -18.85 -3.45 -13.17
CA ALA A 66 -18.34 -2.23 -12.53
C ALA A 66 -18.29 -1.05 -13.53
N VAL A 67 -17.82 -1.31 -14.76
CA VAL A 67 -17.83 -0.33 -15.86
C VAL A 67 -19.25 0.12 -16.18
N ASP A 68 -20.19 -0.81 -16.32
CA ASP A 68 -21.61 -0.49 -16.57
C ASP A 68 -22.23 0.32 -15.44
N ASN A 69 -21.94 -0.02 -14.17
CA ASN A 69 -22.41 0.74 -13.02
C ASN A 69 -21.93 2.19 -13.05
N VAL A 70 -20.68 2.45 -13.42
CA VAL A 70 -20.19 3.82 -13.62
C VAL A 70 -20.94 4.51 -14.73
N ASN A 71 -21.03 3.89 -15.93
CA ASN A 71 -21.53 4.52 -17.13
C ASN A 71 -23.05 4.75 -17.13
N THR A 72 -23.80 3.97 -16.32
CA THR A 72 -25.28 4.03 -16.32
C THR A 72 -25.85 4.55 -15.01
N ILE A 73 -25.35 4.12 -13.86
CA ILE A 73 -25.92 4.48 -12.56
C ILE A 73 -25.21 5.72 -12.00
N ILE A 74 -23.89 5.64 -11.77
CA ILE A 74 -23.15 6.71 -11.11
C ILE A 74 -23.11 7.96 -11.99
N ALA A 75 -22.86 7.82 -13.29
CA ALA A 75 -22.80 8.96 -14.21
C ALA A 75 -24.11 9.76 -14.26
N GLN A 76 -25.27 9.09 -14.19
CA GLN A 76 -26.58 9.77 -14.20
C GLN A 76 -26.81 10.67 -12.97
N GLU A 77 -26.25 10.30 -11.83
CA GLU A 77 -26.45 11.02 -10.57
C GLU A 77 -25.43 12.15 -10.35
N ILE A 78 -24.18 12.00 -10.86
CA ILE A 78 -23.14 13.00 -10.60
C ILE A 78 -22.95 14.03 -11.73
N VAL A 79 -23.39 13.74 -12.96
CA VAL A 79 -23.39 14.74 -14.04
C VAL A 79 -24.29 15.90 -13.68
N GLY A 80 -23.78 17.12 -13.82
CA GLY A 80 -24.45 18.35 -13.38
C GLY A 80 -24.01 18.84 -11.99
N SER A 81 -23.27 18.03 -11.23
CA SER A 81 -22.71 18.43 -9.94
C SER A 81 -21.39 19.21 -10.10
N SER A 82 -21.03 19.99 -9.08
CA SER A 82 -19.74 20.67 -9.04
C SER A 82 -18.61 19.66 -8.82
N VAL A 83 -17.53 19.77 -9.62
CA VAL A 83 -16.35 18.90 -9.50
C VAL A 83 -15.58 19.11 -8.18
N PHE A 84 -15.85 20.23 -7.47
CA PHE A 84 -15.15 20.58 -6.23
C PHE A 84 -15.81 20.00 -4.96
N GLU A 85 -16.97 19.35 -5.09
CA GLU A 85 -17.74 18.83 -3.94
C GLU A 85 -17.38 17.34 -3.68
N GLN A 86 -16.08 17.07 -3.49
CA GLN A 86 -15.56 15.70 -3.36
C GLN A 86 -16.31 14.85 -2.33
N GLU A 87 -16.43 15.36 -1.10
CA GLU A 87 -17.07 14.62 0.00
C GLU A 87 -18.54 14.33 -0.27
N GLN A 88 -19.26 15.30 -0.88
CA GLN A 88 -20.67 15.13 -1.24
C GLN A 88 -20.85 14.09 -2.35
N LEU A 89 -19.95 14.09 -3.34
CA LEU A 89 -19.98 13.13 -4.44
C LEU A 89 -19.62 11.72 -3.97
N ASP A 90 -18.62 11.59 -3.10
CA ASP A 90 -18.26 10.31 -2.48
C ASP A 90 -19.41 9.76 -1.64
N GLN A 91 -20.04 10.60 -0.80
CA GLN A 91 -21.20 10.20 0.01
C GLN A 91 -22.39 9.81 -0.86
N LEU A 92 -22.68 10.56 -1.94
CA LEU A 92 -23.73 10.20 -2.90
C LEU A 92 -23.51 8.81 -3.48
N MET A 93 -22.28 8.45 -3.87
CA MET A 93 -21.97 7.13 -4.41
C MET A 93 -22.10 6.02 -3.35
N ILE A 94 -21.72 6.31 -2.09
CA ILE A 94 -21.92 5.39 -0.97
C ILE A 94 -23.41 5.13 -0.74
N ASP A 95 -24.24 6.17 -0.74
CA ASP A 95 -25.69 6.09 -0.55
C ASP A 95 -26.38 5.35 -1.71
N LEU A 96 -25.92 5.53 -2.94
CA LEU A 96 -26.39 4.79 -4.12
C LEU A 96 -26.08 3.29 -4.05
N ASP A 97 -24.93 2.93 -3.53
CA ASP A 97 -24.58 1.52 -3.25
C ASP A 97 -25.47 0.98 -2.13
N GLY A 98 -25.55 1.64 -1.01
CA GLY A 98 -26.41 1.34 0.14
C GLY A 98 -26.01 0.06 0.88
N THR A 99 -24.87 -0.56 0.58
CA THR A 99 -24.32 -1.72 1.31
C THR A 99 -23.12 -1.30 2.14
N SER A 100 -22.83 -2.02 3.22
CA SER A 100 -21.73 -1.69 4.12
C SER A 100 -20.35 -1.85 3.49
N ASN A 101 -20.23 -2.69 2.44
CA ASN A 101 -18.96 -3.03 1.79
C ASN A 101 -18.93 -2.71 0.29
N LYS A 102 -19.82 -1.84 -0.20
CA LYS A 102 -19.90 -1.43 -1.60
C LYS A 102 -20.12 -2.57 -2.60
N SER A 103 -20.81 -3.65 -2.17
CA SER A 103 -21.00 -4.86 -2.99
C SER A 103 -21.97 -4.71 -4.14
N LYS A 104 -22.82 -3.68 -4.16
CA LYS A 104 -23.82 -3.46 -5.21
C LYS A 104 -23.23 -2.79 -6.45
N LEU A 105 -22.51 -1.68 -6.28
CA LEU A 105 -21.88 -0.95 -7.38
C LEU A 105 -20.44 -1.39 -7.62
N GLY A 106 -19.76 -1.81 -6.58
CA GLY A 106 -18.35 -2.16 -6.56
C GLY A 106 -17.45 -1.03 -6.06
N ALA A 107 -16.56 -1.33 -5.11
CA ALA A 107 -15.58 -0.37 -4.62
C ALA A 107 -14.67 0.12 -5.75
N ASN A 108 -14.35 -0.72 -6.73
CA ASN A 108 -13.57 -0.35 -7.91
C ASN A 108 -14.30 0.67 -8.81
N ALA A 109 -15.61 0.55 -8.98
CA ALA A 109 -16.41 1.53 -9.71
C ALA A 109 -16.43 2.88 -8.99
N ILE A 110 -16.73 2.87 -7.69
CA ILE A 110 -16.84 4.07 -6.86
C ILE A 110 -15.50 4.78 -6.75
N LEU A 111 -14.43 4.05 -6.45
CA LEU A 111 -13.08 4.62 -6.33
C LEU A 111 -12.58 5.26 -7.63
N GLY A 112 -12.82 4.59 -8.77
CA GLY A 112 -12.42 5.14 -10.06
C GLY A 112 -13.01 6.52 -10.31
N VAL A 113 -14.29 6.70 -9.98
CA VAL A 113 -14.97 8.01 -10.08
C VAL A 113 -14.43 8.99 -9.06
N SER A 114 -14.32 8.58 -7.79
CA SER A 114 -13.83 9.43 -6.69
C SER A 114 -12.46 10.06 -7.00
N LEU A 115 -11.50 9.23 -7.46
CA LEU A 115 -10.16 9.71 -7.82
C LEU A 115 -10.16 10.55 -9.11
N ALA A 116 -10.97 10.20 -10.11
CA ALA A 116 -11.07 10.97 -11.35
C ALA A 116 -11.67 12.36 -11.09
N VAL A 117 -12.64 12.48 -10.19
CA VAL A 117 -13.21 13.78 -9.73
C VAL A 117 -12.12 14.64 -9.10
N ALA A 118 -11.35 14.09 -8.15
CA ALA A 118 -10.26 14.83 -7.50
C ALA A 118 -9.21 15.35 -8.50
N LYS A 119 -8.85 14.51 -9.49
CA LYS A 119 -7.91 14.90 -10.55
C LYS A 119 -8.50 15.97 -11.48
N ALA A 120 -9.77 15.85 -11.84
CA ALA A 120 -10.43 16.88 -12.62
C ALA A 120 -10.49 18.22 -11.89
N ALA A 121 -10.80 18.20 -10.59
CA ALA A 121 -10.84 19.39 -9.75
C ALA A 121 -9.45 20.04 -9.61
N ALA A 122 -8.41 19.26 -9.39
CA ALA A 122 -7.04 19.76 -9.35
C ALA A 122 -6.63 20.42 -10.67
N ASN A 123 -6.92 19.75 -11.79
CA ASN A 123 -6.62 20.24 -13.13
C ASN A 123 -7.41 21.52 -13.48
N GLU A 124 -8.66 21.63 -13.04
CA GLU A 124 -9.48 22.86 -13.17
C GLU A 124 -8.83 24.06 -12.50
N LEU A 125 -8.20 23.83 -11.37
CA LEU A 125 -7.51 24.90 -10.62
C LEU A 125 -6.08 25.13 -11.10
N GLY A 126 -5.59 24.31 -12.04
CA GLY A 126 -4.18 24.36 -12.46
C GLY A 126 -3.20 23.98 -11.35
N LEU A 127 -3.64 23.15 -10.40
CA LEU A 127 -2.83 22.67 -9.28
C LEU A 127 -2.41 21.21 -9.47
N PRO A 128 -1.21 20.81 -9.05
CA PRO A 128 -0.88 19.41 -8.94
C PRO A 128 -1.76 18.75 -7.85
N LEU A 129 -2.06 17.46 -8.03
CA LEU A 129 -3.03 16.75 -7.17
C LEU A 129 -2.65 16.80 -5.68
N TYR A 130 -1.37 16.59 -5.36
CA TYR A 130 -0.92 16.64 -3.96
C TYR A 130 -1.19 18.00 -3.30
N ARG A 131 -1.06 19.10 -4.07
CA ARG A 131 -1.30 20.46 -3.58
C ARG A 131 -2.79 20.76 -3.46
N TYR A 132 -3.60 20.25 -4.37
CA TYR A 132 -5.07 20.40 -4.31
C TYR A 132 -5.65 19.74 -3.06
N ILE A 133 -5.23 18.48 -2.77
CA ILE A 133 -5.74 17.72 -1.62
C ILE A 133 -5.12 18.19 -0.31
N GLY A 134 -3.80 18.35 -0.25
CA GLY A 134 -3.07 18.61 1.01
C GLY A 134 -2.84 20.09 1.31
N GLY A 135 -3.21 20.99 0.39
CA GLY A 135 -3.05 22.43 0.57
C GLY A 135 -1.61 22.87 0.75
N VAL A 136 -1.41 23.94 1.53
CA VAL A 136 -0.10 24.56 1.74
C VAL A 136 0.86 23.73 2.61
N SER A 137 0.35 22.75 3.35
CA SER A 137 1.14 21.89 4.23
C SER A 137 1.68 20.63 3.54
N ALA A 138 1.26 20.34 2.31
CA ALA A 138 1.69 19.19 1.51
C ALA A 138 3.13 19.38 1.02
N LYS A 139 4.10 18.89 1.78
CA LYS A 139 5.55 19.05 1.48
C LYS A 139 6.42 17.88 1.99
N THR A 140 5.82 16.90 2.66
CA THR A 140 6.57 15.78 3.22
C THR A 140 6.71 14.68 2.17
N LEU A 141 7.95 14.47 1.69
CA LEU A 141 8.28 13.35 0.81
C LEU A 141 8.37 12.07 1.67
N PRO A 142 7.69 10.98 1.26
CA PRO A 142 7.67 9.76 2.08
C PRO A 142 8.99 8.99 2.03
N VAL A 143 9.37 8.33 3.12
CA VAL A 143 10.42 7.30 3.13
C VAL A 143 9.90 6.09 2.35
N PRO A 144 10.62 5.63 1.30
CA PRO A 144 10.18 4.45 0.55
C PRO A 144 10.45 3.17 1.33
N MET A 145 9.45 2.29 1.40
CA MET A 145 9.53 0.91 1.84
C MET A 145 9.61 0.04 0.58
N MET A 146 10.83 -0.35 0.19
CA MET A 146 11.07 -1.00 -1.09
C MET A 146 11.14 -2.50 -0.91
N ASN A 147 10.12 -3.24 -1.38
CA ASN A 147 10.09 -4.70 -1.34
C ASN A 147 11.16 -5.29 -2.27
N ILE A 148 12.23 -5.89 -1.70
CA ILE A 148 13.36 -6.41 -2.48
C ILE A 148 13.49 -7.93 -2.48
N ILE A 149 12.87 -8.63 -1.50
CA ILE A 149 12.74 -10.11 -1.48
C ILE A 149 11.28 -10.45 -1.15
N ASN A 150 10.73 -11.37 -1.94
CA ASN A 150 9.40 -11.94 -1.76
C ASN A 150 9.47 -13.35 -1.17
N GLY A 151 8.52 -13.67 -0.31
CA GLY A 151 8.22 -15.00 0.19
C GLY A 151 6.70 -15.22 0.24
N GLY A 152 6.21 -16.06 1.16
CA GLY A 152 4.79 -16.35 1.32
C GLY A 152 4.11 -16.71 -0.01
N SER A 153 2.90 -16.25 -0.20
CA SER A 153 2.14 -16.45 -1.45
C SER A 153 2.71 -15.70 -2.67
N HIS A 154 3.68 -14.81 -2.47
CA HIS A 154 4.33 -14.05 -3.57
C HIS A 154 5.56 -14.77 -4.15
N SER A 155 5.92 -15.98 -3.68
CA SER A 155 7.09 -16.72 -4.10
C SER A 155 6.92 -18.23 -3.86
N ASP A 156 7.63 -19.04 -4.65
CA ASP A 156 7.78 -20.50 -4.40
C ASP A 156 8.88 -20.80 -3.36
N ALA A 157 9.46 -19.78 -2.73
CA ALA A 157 10.48 -19.93 -1.72
C ALA A 157 9.91 -20.49 -0.40
N PRO A 158 10.67 -21.34 0.33
CA PRO A 158 10.24 -21.86 1.63
C PRO A 158 10.41 -20.80 2.74
N ILE A 159 9.71 -19.69 2.61
CA ILE A 159 9.71 -18.54 3.53
C ILE A 159 8.27 -18.17 3.81
N ALA A 160 7.86 -18.11 5.07
CA ALA A 160 6.48 -17.81 5.43
C ALA A 160 6.14 -16.32 5.25
N PHE A 161 7.06 -15.40 5.55
CA PHE A 161 6.83 -13.97 5.42
C PHE A 161 6.77 -13.53 3.96
N GLN A 162 5.81 -12.67 3.65
CA GLN A 162 5.48 -12.28 2.29
C GLN A 162 6.48 -11.30 1.68
N GLU A 163 6.93 -10.28 2.46
CA GLU A 163 7.79 -9.23 1.93
C GLU A 163 8.90 -8.84 2.91
N PHE A 164 10.08 -8.62 2.33
CA PHE A 164 11.23 -8.05 3.01
C PHE A 164 11.62 -6.76 2.31
N MET A 165 11.54 -5.65 3.03
CA MET A 165 11.70 -4.31 2.47
C MET A 165 12.93 -3.63 3.04
N VAL A 166 13.59 -2.80 2.22
CA VAL A 166 14.61 -1.85 2.67
C VAL A 166 14.00 -0.46 2.78
N MET A 167 14.40 0.27 3.81
CA MET A 167 13.96 1.63 4.09
C MET A 167 15.18 2.55 4.25
N PRO A 168 15.55 3.33 3.21
CA PRO A 168 16.70 4.24 3.25
C PRO A 168 16.41 5.50 4.08
N SER A 169 16.14 5.33 5.37
CA SER A 169 15.75 6.42 6.29
C SER A 169 16.92 7.33 6.70
N GLY A 170 18.17 6.94 6.42
CA GLY A 170 19.34 7.80 6.59
C GLY A 170 19.62 8.71 5.40
N ALA A 171 18.81 8.67 4.34
CA ALA A 171 18.95 9.55 3.18
C ALA A 171 18.68 11.02 3.53
N LYS A 172 19.21 11.92 2.71
CA LYS A 172 19.08 13.38 2.89
C LYS A 172 17.90 13.98 2.12
N SER A 173 17.36 13.25 1.15
CA SER A 173 16.28 13.64 0.26
C SER A 173 15.58 12.39 -0.25
N PHE A 174 14.41 12.53 -0.89
CA PHE A 174 13.74 11.42 -1.52
C PHE A 174 14.57 10.85 -2.68
N SER A 175 15.13 11.70 -3.53
CA SER A 175 16.01 11.29 -4.63
C SER A 175 17.21 10.49 -4.14
N HIS A 176 17.82 10.88 -3.00
CA HIS A 176 18.91 10.13 -2.38
C HIS A 176 18.42 8.79 -1.82
N ALA A 177 17.22 8.74 -1.22
CA ALA A 177 16.64 7.48 -0.74
C ALA A 177 16.39 6.51 -1.90
N LEU A 178 15.87 7.00 -3.02
CA LEU A 178 15.65 6.18 -4.22
C LEU A 178 16.97 5.68 -4.82
N GLN A 179 18.02 6.51 -4.84
CA GLN A 179 19.38 6.10 -5.23
C GLN A 179 19.86 4.95 -4.37
N MET A 180 19.84 5.11 -3.03
CA MET A 180 20.28 4.07 -2.09
C MET A 180 19.51 2.75 -2.30
N GLY A 181 18.17 2.81 -2.40
CA GLY A 181 17.35 1.63 -2.64
C GLY A 181 17.67 0.93 -3.97
N THR A 182 17.89 1.69 -5.04
CA THR A 182 18.27 1.16 -6.36
C THR A 182 19.65 0.49 -6.33
N GLU A 183 20.63 1.11 -5.69
CA GLU A 183 21.98 0.55 -5.54
C GLU A 183 21.93 -0.76 -4.73
N ILE A 184 21.19 -0.79 -3.63
CA ILE A 184 20.98 -2.02 -2.83
C ILE A 184 20.30 -3.11 -3.67
N PHE A 185 19.27 -2.78 -4.44
CA PHE A 185 18.59 -3.71 -5.34
C PHE A 185 19.55 -4.37 -6.33
N HIS A 186 20.43 -3.59 -6.97
CA HIS A 186 21.42 -4.13 -7.90
C HIS A 186 22.53 -4.95 -7.20
N HIS A 187 22.95 -4.54 -6.00
CA HIS A 187 23.88 -5.34 -5.21
C HIS A 187 23.24 -6.65 -4.72
N LEU A 188 21.95 -6.64 -4.34
CA LEU A 188 21.23 -7.84 -3.99
C LEU A 188 21.15 -8.80 -5.18
N LYS A 189 20.85 -8.30 -6.38
CA LYS A 189 20.88 -9.10 -7.62
C LYS A 189 22.20 -9.83 -7.79
N LYS A 190 23.33 -9.13 -7.54
CA LYS A 190 24.65 -9.73 -7.61
C LYS A 190 24.86 -10.78 -6.53
N VAL A 191 24.48 -10.52 -5.27
CA VAL A 191 24.58 -11.47 -4.17
C VAL A 191 23.83 -12.76 -4.47
N LEU A 192 22.60 -12.65 -4.98
CA LEU A 192 21.78 -13.80 -5.37
C LEU A 192 22.42 -14.59 -6.52
N HIS A 193 22.88 -13.90 -7.56
CA HIS A 193 23.55 -14.51 -8.70
C HIS A 193 24.82 -15.28 -8.27
N ASP A 194 25.65 -14.66 -7.41
CA ASP A 194 26.91 -15.29 -6.91
C ASP A 194 26.62 -16.54 -6.04
N ARG A 195 25.41 -16.65 -5.47
CA ARG A 195 24.91 -17.84 -4.76
C ARG A 195 24.25 -18.86 -5.69
N GLY A 196 24.14 -18.59 -6.99
CA GLY A 196 23.43 -19.44 -7.95
C GLY A 196 21.92 -19.43 -7.81
N LEU A 197 21.35 -18.39 -7.16
CA LEU A 197 19.93 -18.25 -6.93
C LEU A 197 19.25 -17.45 -8.04
N SER A 198 17.91 -17.61 -8.19
CA SER A 198 17.11 -16.87 -9.15
C SER A 198 17.17 -15.36 -8.89
N THR A 199 17.27 -14.59 -9.96
CA THR A 199 17.12 -13.13 -9.98
C THR A 199 15.88 -12.69 -10.75
N ALA A 200 14.91 -13.60 -10.97
CA ALA A 200 13.59 -13.27 -11.44
C ALA A 200 12.84 -12.45 -10.40
N VAL A 201 11.99 -11.53 -10.87
CA VAL A 201 11.22 -10.64 -10.01
C VAL A 201 9.76 -11.08 -9.96
N GLY A 202 9.14 -10.91 -8.79
CA GLY A 202 7.72 -11.13 -8.58
C GLY A 202 6.85 -9.95 -9.04
N ASP A 203 5.57 -10.00 -8.67
CA ASP A 203 4.56 -9.02 -9.08
C ASP A 203 4.88 -7.59 -8.64
N GLU A 204 5.56 -7.41 -7.52
CA GLU A 204 5.92 -6.12 -6.95
C GLU A 204 7.36 -5.68 -7.26
N GLY A 205 8.04 -6.41 -8.14
CA GLY A 205 9.38 -6.08 -8.62
C GLY A 205 10.54 -6.52 -7.74
N GLY A 206 10.30 -7.08 -6.55
CA GLY A 206 11.30 -7.72 -5.70
C GLY A 206 11.72 -9.08 -6.23
N PHE A 207 12.90 -9.56 -5.84
CA PHE A 207 13.37 -10.89 -6.23
C PHE A 207 12.59 -12.00 -5.49
N ALA A 208 12.47 -13.15 -6.14
CA ALA A 208 11.83 -14.35 -5.58
C ALA A 208 12.82 -15.53 -5.57
N PRO A 209 13.93 -15.46 -4.81
CA PRO A 209 14.93 -16.54 -4.72
C PRO A 209 14.47 -17.62 -3.75
N VAL A 210 14.89 -18.88 -3.98
CA VAL A 210 14.73 -19.95 -3.00
C VAL A 210 15.83 -19.81 -1.94
N LEU A 211 15.52 -19.14 -0.84
CA LEU A 211 16.36 -18.96 0.34
C LEU A 211 15.97 -19.94 1.45
N ASP A 212 16.84 -20.13 2.44
CA ASP A 212 16.67 -21.10 3.52
C ASP A 212 15.85 -20.59 4.72
N GLY A 213 14.86 -19.68 4.47
CA GLY A 213 13.97 -19.14 5.48
C GLY A 213 14.21 -17.65 5.77
N THR A 214 13.49 -17.15 6.76
CA THR A 214 13.43 -15.72 7.13
C THR A 214 14.80 -15.13 7.45
N GLU A 215 15.61 -15.81 8.26
CA GLU A 215 16.93 -15.28 8.66
C GLU A 215 17.92 -15.24 7.50
N ASP A 216 17.92 -16.24 6.59
CA ASP A 216 18.75 -16.20 5.38
C ASP A 216 18.37 -15.03 4.45
N ALA A 217 17.07 -14.69 4.39
CA ALA A 217 16.62 -13.52 3.65
C ALA A 217 17.15 -12.23 4.28
N LEU A 218 17.04 -12.07 5.60
CA LEU A 218 17.55 -10.91 6.34
C LEU A 218 19.06 -10.76 6.21
N ASP A 219 19.82 -11.84 6.39
CA ASP A 219 21.28 -11.83 6.26
C ASP A 219 21.72 -11.48 4.82
N THR A 220 20.98 -11.98 3.82
CA THR A 220 21.23 -11.67 2.40
C THR A 220 21.00 -10.18 2.10
N ILE A 221 19.96 -9.58 2.67
CA ILE A 221 19.68 -8.15 2.55
C ILE A 221 20.76 -7.31 3.23
N ILE A 222 21.15 -7.65 4.46
CA ILE A 222 22.22 -6.96 5.19
C ILE A 222 23.53 -7.00 4.40
N LYS A 223 23.86 -8.15 3.80
CA LYS A 223 25.03 -8.28 2.93
C LYS A 223 24.93 -7.36 1.70
N ALA A 224 23.75 -7.26 1.08
CA ALA A 224 23.55 -6.38 -0.07
C ALA A 224 23.67 -4.90 0.32
N ILE A 225 23.13 -4.49 1.46
CA ILE A 225 23.28 -3.13 2.02
C ILE A 225 24.77 -2.80 2.22
N GLY A 226 25.53 -3.68 2.87
CA GLY A 226 26.96 -3.50 3.08
C GLY A 226 27.76 -3.43 1.79
N ASN A 227 27.44 -4.28 0.80
CA ASN A 227 28.08 -4.27 -0.51
C ASN A 227 27.79 -2.98 -1.31
N ALA A 228 26.63 -2.35 -1.09
CA ALA A 228 26.28 -1.06 -1.65
C ALA A 228 27.01 0.12 -0.96
N GLY A 229 27.73 -0.14 0.13
CA GLY A 229 28.49 0.86 0.88
C GLY A 229 27.68 1.54 1.98
N TYR A 230 26.50 1.06 2.31
CA TYR A 230 25.64 1.61 3.34
C TYR A 230 25.66 0.79 4.62
N LYS A 231 25.25 1.40 5.73
CA LYS A 231 25.21 0.77 7.05
C LYS A 231 23.78 0.39 7.43
N ALA A 232 23.54 -0.93 7.53
CA ALA A 232 22.29 -1.46 8.07
C ALA A 232 22.11 -1.02 9.53
N GLY A 233 20.90 -0.57 9.89
CA GLY A 233 20.57 -0.05 11.22
C GLY A 233 20.94 1.43 11.45
N GLU A 234 21.77 2.02 10.60
CA GLU A 234 22.11 3.44 10.68
C GLU A 234 21.52 4.25 9.52
N GLU A 235 21.80 3.82 8.29
CA GLU A 235 21.38 4.52 7.07
C GLU A 235 20.19 3.82 6.40
N VAL A 236 20.13 2.49 6.49
CA VAL A 236 19.08 1.66 5.90
C VAL A 236 18.50 0.74 6.97
N MET A 237 17.21 0.82 7.17
CA MET A 237 16.46 -0.06 8.04
C MET A 237 15.76 -1.15 7.21
N ILE A 238 15.23 -2.16 7.90
CA ILE A 238 14.44 -3.25 7.29
C ILE A 238 13.01 -3.12 7.77
N ALA A 239 12.06 -3.39 6.88
CA ALA A 239 10.65 -3.60 7.20
C ALA A 239 10.21 -4.98 6.71
N LEU A 240 9.26 -5.57 7.42
CA LEU A 240 8.65 -6.86 7.10
C LEU A 240 7.16 -6.66 6.84
N ASP A 241 6.65 -7.42 5.89
CA ASP A 241 5.24 -7.77 5.80
C ASP A 241 5.11 -9.27 6.01
N CYS A 242 4.52 -9.66 7.12
CA CYS A 242 4.39 -11.06 7.48
C CYS A 242 3.18 -11.71 6.79
N ALA A 243 2.13 -10.95 6.48
CA ALA A 243 0.84 -11.46 5.99
C ALA A 243 0.38 -12.69 6.79
N ALA A 244 0.39 -12.58 8.12
CA ALA A 244 0.31 -13.73 9.01
C ALA A 244 -1.04 -14.48 8.95
N ALA A 245 -2.09 -13.84 8.43
CA ALA A 245 -3.38 -14.48 8.15
C ALA A 245 -3.26 -15.66 7.19
N GLU A 246 -2.30 -15.64 6.26
CA GLU A 246 -2.11 -16.71 5.26
C GLU A 246 -1.60 -18.04 5.86
N PHE A 247 -0.99 -17.99 7.05
CA PHE A 247 -0.53 -19.19 7.76
C PHE A 247 -1.12 -19.34 9.17
N TYR A 248 -2.17 -18.56 9.50
CA TYR A 248 -2.92 -18.71 10.73
C TYR A 248 -4.10 -19.63 10.54
N LYS A 249 -4.22 -20.63 11.40
CA LYS A 249 -5.34 -21.55 11.39
C LYS A 249 -5.63 -22.10 12.79
N ASP A 250 -6.89 -22.06 13.21
CA ASP A 250 -7.38 -22.66 14.47
C ASP A 250 -6.56 -22.24 15.71
N GLY A 251 -6.13 -20.97 15.78
CA GLY A 251 -5.36 -20.41 16.91
C GLY A 251 -3.85 -20.69 16.82
N VAL A 252 -3.34 -21.14 15.67
CA VAL A 252 -1.94 -21.52 15.47
C VAL A 252 -1.39 -20.86 14.20
N TYR A 253 -0.21 -20.27 14.30
CA TYR A 253 0.60 -19.80 13.18
C TYR A 253 1.45 -20.97 12.68
N ASP A 254 1.04 -21.55 11.55
CA ASP A 254 1.62 -22.79 10.99
C ASP A 254 2.60 -22.49 9.85
N TYR A 255 3.85 -22.29 10.16
CA TYR A 255 4.91 -22.03 9.20
C TYR A 255 5.19 -23.21 8.26
N THR A 256 4.72 -24.43 8.62
CA THR A 256 4.91 -25.61 7.76
C THR A 256 4.19 -25.49 6.42
N LEU A 257 3.19 -24.60 6.32
CA LEU A 257 2.47 -24.33 5.07
C LEU A 257 3.39 -23.79 3.97
N PHE A 258 4.40 -23.02 4.34
CA PHE A 258 5.39 -22.44 3.41
C PHE A 258 6.77 -23.07 3.54
N GLU A 259 7.21 -23.37 4.76
CA GLU A 259 8.58 -23.82 5.05
C GLU A 259 8.72 -25.35 5.06
N GLY A 260 7.62 -26.09 4.83
CA GLY A 260 7.59 -27.55 4.83
C GLY A 260 8.07 -28.14 6.17
N ASP A 261 8.87 -29.20 6.13
CA ASP A 261 9.32 -29.92 7.34
C ASP A 261 10.21 -29.07 8.27
N LYS A 262 10.73 -27.92 7.81
CA LYS A 262 11.51 -26.98 8.61
C LYS A 262 10.63 -25.99 9.40
N GLY A 263 9.41 -25.79 8.96
CA GLY A 263 8.46 -24.87 9.58
C GLY A 263 8.08 -25.32 10.99
N VAL A 264 7.81 -24.36 11.84
CA VAL A 264 7.33 -24.58 13.21
C VAL A 264 5.93 -24.05 13.37
N LYS A 265 5.21 -24.56 14.39
CA LYS A 265 3.89 -24.07 14.76
C LYS A 265 4.02 -23.21 16.02
N ARG A 266 3.41 -22.05 16.01
CA ARG A 266 3.43 -21.09 17.13
C ARG A 266 2.01 -20.75 17.56
N SER A 267 1.79 -20.66 18.86
CA SER A 267 0.64 -19.97 19.44
C SER A 267 0.77 -18.45 19.20
N SER A 268 -0.30 -17.68 19.44
CA SER A 268 -0.26 -16.21 19.34
C SER A 268 0.83 -15.58 20.21
N GLU A 269 1.03 -16.09 21.43
CA GLU A 269 2.05 -15.61 22.35
C GLU A 269 3.48 -15.93 21.86
N GLU A 270 3.69 -17.13 21.31
CA GLU A 270 4.97 -17.53 20.74
C GLU A 270 5.28 -16.76 19.46
N GLN A 271 4.27 -16.46 18.63
CA GLN A 271 4.40 -15.64 17.43
C GLN A 271 4.82 -14.20 17.79
N ALA A 272 4.13 -13.56 18.74
CA ALA A 272 4.48 -12.24 19.22
C ALA A 272 5.90 -12.18 19.79
N SER A 273 6.31 -13.20 20.55
CA SER A 273 7.66 -13.30 21.09
C SER A 273 8.73 -13.49 20.01
N TYR A 274 8.46 -14.31 19.00
CA TYR A 274 9.35 -14.51 17.85
C TYR A 274 9.58 -13.23 17.05
N LEU A 275 8.53 -12.47 16.78
CA LEU A 275 8.64 -11.20 16.05
C LEU A 275 9.42 -10.15 16.85
N ALA A 276 9.21 -10.07 18.17
CA ALA A 276 9.97 -9.19 19.06
C ALA A 276 11.46 -9.59 19.10
N GLU A 277 11.77 -10.89 19.11
CA GLU A 277 13.16 -11.40 19.04
C GLU A 277 13.82 -11.05 17.70
N LEU A 278 13.15 -11.25 16.58
CA LEU A 278 13.66 -10.85 15.26
C LEU A 278 13.98 -9.35 15.21
N ALA A 279 13.07 -8.50 15.71
CA ALA A 279 13.27 -7.07 15.76
C ALA A 279 14.44 -6.64 16.65
N SER A 280 14.75 -7.42 17.70
CA SER A 280 15.92 -7.16 18.54
C SER A 280 17.25 -7.62 17.91
N LYS A 281 17.19 -8.62 17.04
CA LYS A 281 18.37 -9.24 16.40
C LYS A 281 18.77 -8.51 15.13
N TYR A 282 17.81 -8.00 14.37
CA TYR A 282 17.97 -7.35 13.08
C TYR A 282 17.53 -5.88 13.12
N PRO A 283 18.00 -5.03 12.20
CA PRO A 283 17.60 -3.61 12.17
C PRO A 283 16.18 -3.43 11.59
N ILE A 284 15.21 -4.15 12.15
CA ILE A 284 13.81 -4.12 11.76
C ILE A 284 13.13 -2.96 12.52
N VAL A 285 12.54 -2.02 11.77
CA VAL A 285 11.84 -0.85 12.34
C VAL A 285 10.34 -0.88 12.09
N SER A 286 9.87 -1.80 11.23
CA SER A 286 8.44 -1.91 10.89
C SER A 286 8.07 -3.36 10.62
N ILE A 287 6.95 -3.81 11.18
CA ILE A 287 6.34 -5.13 10.95
C ILE A 287 4.88 -4.89 10.60
N GLU A 288 4.50 -5.30 9.40
CA GLU A 288 3.14 -5.28 8.88
C GLU A 288 2.51 -6.66 9.07
N ASP A 289 1.26 -6.69 9.51
CA ASP A 289 0.43 -7.88 9.73
C ASP A 289 1.18 -9.07 10.34
N GLY A 290 1.86 -8.78 11.47
CA GLY A 290 2.58 -9.81 12.23
C GLY A 290 1.67 -10.85 12.88
N MET A 291 0.38 -10.56 12.98
CA MET A 291 -0.68 -11.41 13.52
C MET A 291 -1.88 -11.45 12.56
N ASP A 292 -2.73 -12.45 12.71
CA ASP A 292 -4.00 -12.58 11.96
C ASP A 292 -4.95 -11.41 12.25
N GLU A 293 -5.74 -11.00 11.27
CA GLU A 293 -6.67 -9.86 11.34
C GLU A 293 -7.80 -10.00 12.37
N ASN A 294 -8.03 -11.22 12.88
CA ASN A 294 -9.01 -11.53 13.91
C ASN A 294 -8.36 -11.90 15.25
N ASP A 295 -7.03 -12.06 15.33
CA ASP A 295 -6.30 -12.37 16.57
C ASP A 295 -5.96 -11.11 17.37
N TRP A 296 -7.00 -10.41 17.86
CA TRP A 296 -6.86 -9.18 18.61
C TRP A 296 -6.02 -9.32 19.90
N GLU A 297 -6.07 -10.47 20.56
CA GLU A 297 -5.25 -10.75 21.75
C GLU A 297 -3.78 -10.97 21.38
N GLY A 298 -3.51 -11.65 20.25
CA GLY A 298 -2.15 -11.77 19.73
C GLY A 298 -1.57 -10.42 19.32
N TRP A 299 -2.34 -9.57 18.66
CA TRP A 299 -1.96 -8.19 18.34
C TRP A 299 -1.66 -7.37 19.62
N LYS A 300 -2.46 -7.55 20.67
CA LYS A 300 -2.22 -6.90 21.96
C LYS A 300 -0.89 -7.33 22.55
N SER A 301 -0.62 -8.65 22.60
CA SER A 301 0.65 -9.20 23.08
C SER A 301 1.84 -8.67 22.26
N LEU A 302 1.74 -8.65 20.92
CA LEU A 302 2.79 -8.11 20.06
C LEU A 302 3.04 -6.62 20.33
N THR A 303 1.97 -5.83 20.49
CA THR A 303 2.09 -4.39 20.78
C THR A 303 2.78 -4.13 22.11
N GLU A 304 2.44 -4.90 23.14
CA GLU A 304 3.07 -4.79 24.45
C GLU A 304 4.57 -5.20 24.46
N LYS A 305 4.95 -6.16 23.59
CA LYS A 305 6.34 -6.66 23.51
C LYS A 305 7.26 -5.80 22.64
N ALA A 306 6.75 -5.27 21.54
CA ALA A 306 7.56 -4.65 20.51
C ALA A 306 7.13 -3.22 20.14
N GLY A 307 5.92 -2.78 20.49
CA GLY A 307 5.33 -1.54 20.01
C GLY A 307 6.05 -0.25 20.43
N ASP A 308 6.88 -0.29 21.47
CA ASP A 308 7.72 0.84 21.89
C ASP A 308 9.01 0.98 21.05
N GLN A 309 9.36 -0.05 20.29
CA GLN A 309 10.63 -0.10 19.53
C GLN A 309 10.41 -0.27 18.03
N VAL A 310 9.25 -0.79 17.61
CA VAL A 310 8.95 -1.16 16.23
C VAL A 310 7.60 -0.59 15.83
N GLN A 311 7.53 -0.05 14.63
CA GLN A 311 6.26 0.30 13.99
C GLN A 311 5.49 -0.99 13.68
N LEU A 312 4.30 -1.12 14.24
CA LEU A 312 3.39 -2.24 14.02
C LEU A 312 2.25 -1.76 13.12
N VAL A 313 2.26 -2.21 11.88
CA VAL A 313 1.35 -1.74 10.83
C VAL A 313 0.20 -2.74 10.67
N GLY A 314 -1.04 -2.26 10.82
CA GLY A 314 -2.21 -3.04 10.46
C GLY A 314 -2.62 -2.78 9.02
N ASP A 315 -2.53 -3.81 8.15
CA ASP A 315 -3.09 -3.85 6.81
C ASP A 315 -4.47 -4.55 6.85
N ASP A 316 -4.51 -5.87 6.84
CA ASP A 316 -5.76 -6.64 6.92
C ASP A 316 -6.48 -6.42 8.26
N LEU A 317 -5.73 -6.09 9.32
CA LEU A 317 -6.30 -5.71 10.61
C LEU A 317 -7.24 -4.51 10.50
N PHE A 318 -6.88 -3.48 9.75
CA PHE A 318 -7.61 -2.20 9.68
C PHE A 318 -8.32 -1.94 8.36
N VAL A 319 -7.85 -2.52 7.27
CA VAL A 319 -8.39 -2.39 5.88
C VAL A 319 -8.77 -0.96 5.50
N THR A 320 -7.96 0.03 5.92
CA THR A 320 -8.22 1.47 5.69
C THR A 320 -9.60 1.92 6.24
N ASN A 321 -10.19 1.19 7.18
CA ASN A 321 -11.54 1.40 7.71
C ASN A 321 -11.49 2.07 9.08
N VAL A 322 -12.18 3.21 9.22
CA VAL A 322 -12.20 4.02 10.46
C VAL A 322 -12.82 3.27 11.66
N GLU A 323 -13.79 2.37 11.44
CA GLU A 323 -14.41 1.62 12.53
C GLU A 323 -13.43 0.60 13.12
N ARG A 324 -12.72 -0.14 12.25
CA ARG A 324 -11.69 -1.10 12.69
C ARG A 324 -10.49 -0.38 13.31
N LEU A 325 -10.07 0.74 12.72
CA LEU A 325 -9.00 1.57 13.27
C LEU A 325 -9.37 2.11 14.66
N SER A 326 -10.60 2.63 14.84
CA SER A 326 -11.09 3.09 16.15
C SER A 326 -11.04 1.99 17.20
N GLN A 327 -11.45 0.76 16.84
CA GLN A 327 -11.36 -0.39 17.74
C GLN A 327 -9.91 -0.71 18.13
N GLY A 328 -8.95 -0.63 17.20
CA GLY A 328 -7.53 -0.83 17.49
C GLY A 328 -6.98 0.25 18.42
N ILE A 329 -7.32 1.52 18.18
CA ILE A 329 -6.93 2.66 19.01
C ILE A 329 -7.46 2.49 20.44
N GLU A 330 -8.75 2.18 20.60
CA GLU A 330 -9.38 1.99 21.91
C GLU A 330 -8.75 0.84 22.71
N LYS A 331 -8.33 -0.22 22.03
CA LYS A 331 -7.66 -1.38 22.63
C LYS A 331 -6.15 -1.17 22.85
N GLY A 332 -5.57 -0.12 22.29
CA GLY A 332 -4.12 0.12 22.28
C GLY A 332 -3.37 -0.97 21.54
N ILE A 333 -3.79 -1.26 20.32
CA ILE A 333 -3.28 -2.33 19.45
C ILE A 333 -2.67 -1.72 18.19
N ALA A 334 -1.48 -2.19 17.79
CA ALA A 334 -0.66 -1.60 16.73
C ALA A 334 -0.27 -0.14 17.04
N ASN A 335 0.39 0.54 16.12
CA ASN A 335 0.74 1.96 16.23
C ASN A 335 0.86 2.64 14.85
N SER A 336 0.47 1.91 13.78
CA SER A 336 0.47 2.39 12.41
C SER A 336 -0.64 1.69 11.60
N ILE A 337 -1.08 2.35 10.53
CA ILE A 337 -2.05 1.79 9.58
C ILE A 337 -1.47 1.80 8.17
N LEU A 338 -1.69 0.73 7.41
CA LEU A 338 -1.50 0.73 5.97
C LEU A 338 -2.72 1.34 5.28
N ILE A 339 -2.49 2.18 4.28
CA ILE A 339 -3.55 2.92 3.56
C ILE A 339 -3.59 2.42 2.12
N LYS A 340 -4.63 1.67 1.80
CA LYS A 340 -4.93 1.17 0.45
C LYS A 340 -6.27 1.74 0.00
N VAL A 341 -6.26 2.68 -0.93
CA VAL A 341 -7.46 3.42 -1.35
C VAL A 341 -8.63 2.52 -1.79
N ASN A 342 -8.32 1.36 -2.38
CA ASN A 342 -9.34 0.44 -2.86
C ASN A 342 -9.93 -0.48 -1.79
N GLN A 343 -9.29 -0.60 -0.61
CA GLN A 343 -9.85 -1.37 0.52
C GLN A 343 -11.11 -0.71 1.10
N ILE A 344 -11.21 0.62 0.97
CA ILE A 344 -12.35 1.39 1.46
C ILE A 344 -13.21 1.96 0.32
N GLY A 345 -12.60 2.40 -0.79
CA GLY A 345 -13.29 2.69 -2.05
C GLY A 345 -13.67 4.13 -2.32
N THR A 346 -13.30 5.11 -1.47
CA THR A 346 -13.39 6.54 -1.77
C THR A 346 -12.18 7.31 -1.26
N LEU A 347 -11.91 8.47 -1.86
CA LEU A 347 -10.88 9.39 -1.39
C LEU A 347 -11.23 9.98 -0.02
N SER A 348 -12.50 10.36 0.19
CA SER A 348 -12.95 10.97 1.45
C SER A 348 -12.79 10.03 2.64
N GLU A 349 -13.17 8.75 2.50
CA GLU A 349 -12.96 7.74 3.54
C GLU A 349 -11.46 7.47 3.77
N THR A 350 -10.66 7.46 2.71
CA THR A 350 -9.19 7.32 2.81
C THR A 350 -8.58 8.45 3.63
N ILE A 351 -8.97 9.70 3.37
CA ILE A 351 -8.53 10.88 4.13
C ILE A 351 -8.95 10.75 5.60
N ALA A 352 -10.20 10.35 5.85
CA ALA A 352 -10.70 10.17 7.21
C ALA A 352 -9.91 9.13 8.01
N ALA A 353 -9.48 8.03 7.38
CA ALA A 353 -8.66 7.01 8.02
C ALA A 353 -7.26 7.55 8.40
N VAL A 354 -6.60 8.28 7.48
CA VAL A 354 -5.31 8.92 7.77
C VAL A 354 -5.42 9.95 8.89
N ASP A 355 -6.44 10.80 8.84
CA ASP A 355 -6.72 11.82 9.85
C ASP A 355 -6.93 11.21 11.24
N MET A 356 -7.74 10.15 11.32
CA MET A 356 -8.00 9.43 12.57
C MET A 356 -6.71 8.84 13.14
N ALA A 357 -5.90 8.17 12.29
CA ALA A 357 -4.62 7.60 12.69
C ALA A 357 -3.70 8.68 13.28
N HIS A 358 -3.48 9.76 12.56
CA HIS A 358 -2.59 10.85 12.99
C HIS A 358 -3.06 11.52 14.29
N ARG A 359 -4.38 11.76 14.45
CA ARG A 359 -4.94 12.34 15.69
C ARG A 359 -4.77 11.41 16.89
N ALA A 360 -4.81 10.10 16.69
CA ALA A 360 -4.54 9.11 17.74
C ALA A 360 -3.06 8.92 17.98
N GLY A 361 -2.23 9.60 17.19
CA GLY A 361 -0.80 9.48 17.25
C GLY A 361 -0.27 8.20 16.59
N TYR A 362 -0.99 7.51 15.75
CA TYR A 362 -0.49 6.45 14.87
C TYR A 362 0.23 7.06 13.68
N THR A 363 1.17 6.33 13.11
CA THR A 363 1.71 6.63 11.78
C THR A 363 0.82 6.03 10.69
N SER A 364 1.04 6.43 9.45
CA SER A 364 0.37 5.85 8.29
C SER A 364 1.37 5.55 7.18
N VAL A 365 1.12 4.50 6.40
CA VAL A 365 1.93 4.11 5.25
C VAL A 365 1.02 4.09 4.03
N MET A 366 1.25 4.97 3.05
CA MET A 366 0.53 4.91 1.78
C MET A 366 0.99 3.70 0.99
N SER A 367 0.07 2.88 0.47
CA SER A 367 0.41 1.61 -0.14
C SER A 367 -0.20 1.40 -1.52
N HIS A 368 0.54 0.70 -2.37
CA HIS A 368 0.08 0.10 -3.61
C HIS A 368 -0.74 -1.18 -3.34
N ARG A 369 -1.13 -1.85 -4.42
CA ARG A 369 -1.60 -3.24 -4.42
C ARG A 369 -0.71 -4.10 -5.33
N SER A 370 -0.85 -5.42 -5.25
CA SER A 370 -0.10 -6.35 -6.11
C SER A 370 -0.44 -6.18 -7.60
N GLY A 371 -1.68 -5.89 -7.95
CA GLY A 371 -2.09 -5.48 -9.30
C GLY A 371 -2.18 -3.97 -9.41
N GLU A 372 -1.18 -3.35 -10.02
CA GLU A 372 -1.08 -1.91 -10.25
C GLU A 372 -1.22 -1.55 -11.72
N THR A 373 -1.36 -0.25 -11.98
CA THR A 373 -1.30 0.35 -13.32
C THR A 373 -0.22 1.44 -13.33
N GLU A 374 -0.10 2.20 -14.43
CA GLU A 374 0.75 3.39 -14.48
C GLU A 374 0.19 4.57 -13.67
N ASP A 375 -1.02 4.46 -13.14
CA ASP A 375 -1.60 5.49 -12.26
C ASP A 375 -0.69 5.73 -11.05
N ASN A 376 -0.40 7.00 -10.79
CA ASN A 376 0.54 7.42 -9.75
C ASN A 376 -0.13 8.18 -8.59
N THR A 377 -1.46 8.13 -8.50
CA THR A 377 -2.25 8.88 -7.51
C THR A 377 -1.76 8.70 -6.09
N ILE A 378 -1.35 7.48 -5.70
CA ILE A 378 -0.86 7.21 -4.33
C ILE A 378 0.42 7.96 -3.99
N ALA A 379 1.24 8.33 -4.97
CA ALA A 379 2.41 9.18 -4.74
C ALA A 379 1.99 10.60 -4.35
N ASP A 380 1.02 11.18 -5.06
CA ASP A 380 0.44 12.47 -4.72
C ASP A 380 -0.26 12.43 -3.35
N LEU A 381 -1.01 11.36 -3.06
CA LEU A 381 -1.70 11.19 -1.76
C LEU A 381 -0.72 11.06 -0.59
N ALA A 382 0.40 10.36 -0.77
CA ALA A 382 1.42 10.26 0.28
C ALA A 382 1.96 11.63 0.70
N VAL A 383 2.19 12.52 -0.26
CA VAL A 383 2.64 13.89 0.00
C VAL A 383 1.49 14.77 0.51
N ALA A 384 0.30 14.67 -0.10
CA ALA A 384 -0.88 15.43 0.28
C ALA A 384 -1.27 15.22 1.75
N LEU A 385 -1.26 13.96 2.20
CA LEU A 385 -1.69 13.57 3.54
C LEU A 385 -0.54 13.48 4.55
N ASN A 386 0.69 13.85 4.12
CA ASN A 386 1.88 13.79 4.96
C ASN A 386 2.06 12.44 5.67
N THR A 387 1.84 11.34 4.96
CA THR A 387 1.96 9.98 5.54
C THR A 387 3.39 9.66 5.99
N GLY A 388 4.37 10.35 5.43
CA GLY A 388 5.79 10.18 5.77
C GLY A 388 6.42 8.88 5.28
N GLN A 389 5.61 7.93 4.81
CA GLN A 389 6.04 6.61 4.33
C GLN A 389 5.20 6.17 3.13
N ILE A 390 5.82 5.42 2.20
CA ILE A 390 5.14 4.81 1.06
C ILE A 390 5.65 3.40 0.80
N LYS A 391 4.74 2.43 0.68
CA LYS A 391 5.00 1.05 0.28
C LYS A 391 4.50 0.88 -1.15
N THR A 392 5.41 0.87 -2.14
CA THR A 392 5.01 0.81 -3.55
C THR A 392 5.92 -0.08 -4.40
N GLY A 393 6.39 -1.18 -3.81
CA GLY A 393 7.18 -2.19 -4.48
C GLY A 393 8.66 -1.85 -4.59
N SER A 394 9.36 -2.56 -5.46
CA SER A 394 10.81 -2.49 -5.63
C SER A 394 11.26 -1.44 -6.65
N ALA A 395 12.59 -1.35 -6.87
CA ALA A 395 13.20 -0.52 -7.91
C ALA A 395 13.14 -1.17 -9.31
N SER A 396 12.04 -1.84 -9.62
CA SER A 396 11.82 -2.48 -10.91
C SER A 396 10.31 -2.56 -11.24
N ARG A 397 9.95 -2.81 -12.50
CA ARG A 397 8.62 -2.76 -13.08
C ARG A 397 8.06 -1.33 -13.18
N SER A 398 7.56 -0.95 -14.35
CA SER A 398 7.12 0.42 -14.64
C SER A 398 5.91 0.87 -13.81
N ASP A 399 5.04 -0.07 -13.42
CA ASP A 399 3.90 0.17 -12.54
C ASP A 399 4.32 0.63 -11.12
N ARG A 400 5.48 0.17 -10.65
CA ARG A 400 6.08 0.61 -9.37
C ARG A 400 6.85 1.92 -9.56
N MET A 401 7.73 1.94 -10.59
CA MET A 401 8.54 3.13 -10.88
C MET A 401 7.71 4.37 -11.22
N ALA A 402 6.48 4.21 -11.74
CA ALA A 402 5.59 5.34 -11.99
C ALA A 402 5.37 6.21 -10.73
N LYS A 403 5.20 5.57 -9.56
CA LYS A 403 4.99 6.23 -8.27
C LYS A 403 6.28 6.92 -7.79
N TYR A 404 7.41 6.22 -7.87
CA TYR A 404 8.72 6.81 -7.51
C TYR A 404 9.09 7.98 -8.41
N ASN A 405 8.85 7.86 -9.72
CA ASN A 405 9.09 8.96 -10.67
C ASN A 405 8.19 10.16 -10.40
N GLN A 406 6.94 9.94 -9.95
CA GLN A 406 6.06 11.03 -9.54
C GLN A 406 6.58 11.75 -8.28
N LEU A 407 7.06 11.01 -7.29
CA LEU A 407 7.66 11.60 -6.09
C LEU A 407 8.93 12.43 -6.40
N LEU A 408 9.74 12.00 -7.39
CA LEU A 408 10.87 12.80 -7.86
C LEU A 408 10.41 14.13 -8.49
N ARG A 409 9.32 14.12 -9.29
CA ARG A 409 8.74 15.35 -9.85
C ARG A 409 8.21 16.26 -8.74
N ILE A 410 7.53 15.72 -7.75
CA ILE A 410 7.03 16.47 -6.60
C ILE A 410 8.19 17.07 -5.79
N GLU A 411 9.28 16.32 -5.58
CA GLU A 411 10.47 16.82 -4.91
C GLU A 411 11.07 18.02 -5.67
N GLU A 412 11.17 17.93 -6.99
CA GLU A 412 11.66 19.02 -7.85
C GLU A 412 10.72 20.24 -7.80
N GLU A 413 9.40 20.06 -7.85
CA GLU A 413 8.43 21.15 -7.74
C GLU A 413 8.46 21.86 -6.38
N LEU A 414 8.71 21.11 -5.31
CA LEU A 414 8.82 21.66 -3.96
C LEU A 414 10.16 22.35 -3.70
N ASP A 415 11.21 21.96 -4.40
CA ASP A 415 12.56 22.50 -4.28
C ASP A 415 13.01 22.62 -2.80
N ALA A 416 13.42 23.78 -2.37
CA ALA A 416 13.87 24.04 -1.00
C ALA A 416 12.77 23.83 0.09
N LEU A 417 11.52 23.69 -0.30
CA LEU A 417 10.41 23.40 0.62
C LEU A 417 10.21 21.90 0.84
N ALA A 418 10.79 21.05 0.01
CA ALA A 418 10.70 19.60 0.17
C ALA A 418 11.27 19.16 1.52
N TYR A 419 10.47 18.43 2.27
CA TYR A 419 10.87 17.87 3.56
C TYR A 419 10.91 16.35 3.49
N PHE A 420 12.09 15.77 3.68
CA PHE A 420 12.27 14.34 3.80
C PHE A 420 12.47 13.98 5.29
N PRO A 421 11.55 13.24 5.91
CA PRO A 421 11.55 13.04 7.36
C PRO A 421 12.64 12.07 7.83
N GLY A 422 13.15 11.20 6.94
CA GLY A 422 14.12 10.18 7.32
C GLY A 422 13.63 9.33 8.49
N LYS A 423 14.46 9.16 9.52
CA LYS A 423 14.10 8.40 10.72
C LYS A 423 12.93 8.98 11.51
N ASN A 424 12.62 10.28 11.32
CA ASN A 424 11.46 10.90 11.98
C ASN A 424 10.11 10.47 11.37
N ALA A 425 10.11 9.68 10.30
CA ALA A 425 8.90 9.05 9.77
C ALA A 425 8.32 8.00 10.73
N PHE A 426 9.15 7.44 11.59
CA PHE A 426 8.76 6.48 12.63
C PHE A 426 8.55 7.18 13.97
N LYS A 427 7.78 6.56 14.85
CA LYS A 427 7.48 7.09 16.18
C LYS A 427 8.57 6.86 17.23
N HIS A 428 9.58 6.08 16.90
CA HIS A 428 10.53 5.56 17.88
C HIS A 428 11.88 6.24 17.80
#